data_236cecc1ed31bea45aa9811e4bdeb4c0
#
_entry.id   236cecc1ed31bea45aa9811e4bdeb4c0
#
_cell.length_a   1.000
_cell.length_b   1.000
_cell.length_c   1.000
_cell.angle_alpha   90.00
_cell.angle_beta   90.00
_cell.angle_gamma   90.00
#
_symmetry.space_group_name_H-M   'P 1'
#
loop_
_entity.id
_entity.type
_entity.pdbx_description
1 polymer ?
#
loop_
_entity_poly.entity_id
_entity_poly.type
_entity_poly.pdbx_seq_one_letter_code
_entity_poly.pdbx_strand_id
1 'polypeptide(L)'
;MKQRMVFKCHNCGMGRTLANFLKDQDPNTYSEYQLEKYRNNATGKASTVENFVVPSCKPHFSKKPTSGLVNIKDLNNEHLAKKYLLDRLIHEEKLGCFYYADKFKRWVNTQKQTFDSLQNDRPRIIIPLIGEDGIWFGIQGRSLAPTSTLRYITVMFEDRLKLFGQDQINPEQTVYVTEGPFDSTFISNAVAMCGSDVDNSTLPYRSRVWVFDNEPRNRQIVDRIERTINTNDPVVIWPKNVKQKDINDMVLSGLDPSAIIRDNTYQGLEAKLKLTDWKKV
;
A
#
# COMPACT_ATOMS: atom_id res chain seq x y z
N MET A 1 -1.35 -35.57 17.55
CA MET A 1 -1.95 -34.29 17.04
C MET A 1 -1.09 -33.80 15.87
N LYS A 2 -1.62 -33.80 14.62
CA LYS A 2 -0.92 -33.20 13.48
C LYS A 2 -1.04 -31.67 13.59
N GLN A 3 0.08 -31.00 13.82
CA GLN A 3 0.10 -29.51 13.78
C GLN A 3 -0.31 -29.05 12.39
N ARG A 4 -1.43 -28.30 12.30
CA ARG A 4 -1.82 -27.61 11.07
C ARG A 4 -0.94 -26.37 10.93
N MET A 5 -0.10 -26.34 9.92
CA MET A 5 0.62 -25.11 9.58
C MET A 5 -0.37 -24.03 9.14
N VAL A 6 -0.29 -22.88 9.81
CA VAL A 6 -1.14 -21.71 9.55
C VAL A 6 -0.22 -20.53 9.25
N PHE A 7 -0.43 -19.88 8.12
CA PHE A 7 0.22 -18.63 7.78
C PHE A 7 -0.60 -17.46 8.34
N LYS A 8 0.08 -16.46 8.92
CA LYS A 8 -0.54 -15.23 9.38
C LYS A 8 0.22 -14.03 8.82
N CYS A 9 -0.45 -13.18 8.06
CA CYS A 9 0.13 -11.96 7.55
C CYS A 9 0.29 -10.94 8.69
N HIS A 10 1.50 -10.45 8.93
CA HIS A 10 1.77 -9.44 9.95
C HIS A 10 1.21 -8.07 9.60
N ASN A 11 1.02 -7.79 8.30
CA ASN A 11 0.53 -6.49 7.83
C ASN A 11 -1.00 -6.37 7.94
N CYS A 12 -1.76 -7.38 7.47
CA CYS A 12 -3.22 -7.33 7.47
C CYS A 12 -3.88 -8.23 8.53
N GLY A 13 -3.08 -9.03 9.28
CA GLY A 13 -3.57 -9.95 10.32
C GLY A 13 -4.31 -11.18 9.79
N MET A 14 -4.44 -11.33 8.46
CA MET A 14 -5.16 -12.44 7.85
C MET A 14 -4.42 -13.76 8.10
N GLY A 15 -5.15 -14.75 8.66
CA GLY A 15 -4.65 -16.11 8.83
C GLY A 15 -5.14 -17.02 7.71
N ARG A 16 -4.26 -17.85 7.16
CA ARG A 16 -4.60 -18.86 6.14
C ARG A 16 -3.94 -20.19 6.44
N THR A 17 -4.55 -21.29 6.01
CA THR A 17 -3.88 -22.58 6.00
C THR A 17 -2.76 -22.60 4.95
N LEU A 18 -1.72 -23.42 5.14
CA LEU A 18 -0.64 -23.57 4.16
C LEU A 18 -1.18 -23.87 2.77
N ALA A 19 -2.19 -24.73 2.65
CA ALA A 19 -2.81 -25.08 1.37
C ALA A 19 -3.41 -23.85 0.67
N ASN A 20 -4.16 -23.02 1.39
CA ASN A 20 -4.76 -21.81 0.83
C ASN A 20 -3.71 -20.74 0.54
N PHE A 21 -2.67 -20.66 1.35
CA PHE A 21 -1.55 -19.75 1.09
C PHE A 21 -0.81 -20.12 -0.21
N LEU A 22 -0.44 -21.39 -0.39
CA LEU A 22 0.23 -21.86 -1.60
C LEU A 22 -0.63 -21.69 -2.86
N LYS A 23 -1.94 -21.98 -2.75
CA LYS A 23 -2.89 -21.81 -3.86
C LYS A 23 -2.94 -20.36 -4.37
N ASP A 24 -2.81 -19.39 -3.46
CA ASP A 24 -2.88 -17.97 -3.80
C ASP A 24 -1.55 -17.41 -4.31
N GLN A 25 -0.41 -18.00 -3.90
CA GLN A 25 0.92 -17.46 -4.22
C GLN A 25 1.56 -18.15 -5.43
N ASP A 26 1.43 -19.46 -5.55
CA ASP A 26 2.06 -20.24 -6.61
C ASP A 26 1.23 -21.51 -6.91
N PRO A 27 0.47 -21.52 -8.01
CA PRO A 27 -0.32 -22.67 -8.43
C PRO A 27 0.52 -23.93 -8.70
N ASN A 28 1.77 -23.80 -9.12
CA ASN A 28 2.64 -24.94 -9.38
C ASN A 28 3.06 -25.61 -8.08
N THR A 29 3.59 -24.84 -7.12
CA THR A 29 3.92 -25.32 -5.78
C THR A 29 2.70 -25.87 -5.04
N TYR A 30 1.51 -25.30 -5.27
CA TYR A 30 0.27 -25.86 -4.74
C TYR A 30 -0.05 -27.24 -5.32
N SER A 31 0.15 -27.43 -6.61
CA SER A 31 -0.04 -28.74 -7.28
C SER A 31 0.93 -29.80 -6.75
N GLU A 32 2.21 -29.45 -6.57
CA GLU A 32 3.21 -30.30 -5.94
C GLU A 32 2.84 -30.68 -4.50
N TYR A 33 2.40 -29.71 -3.71
CA TYR A 33 1.91 -29.95 -2.34
C TYR A 33 0.71 -30.90 -2.31
N GLN A 34 -0.21 -30.80 -3.27
CA GLN A 34 -1.35 -31.72 -3.40
C GLN A 34 -0.90 -33.14 -3.77
N LEU A 35 0.05 -33.26 -4.69
CA LEU A 35 0.63 -34.56 -5.10
C LEU A 35 1.36 -35.25 -3.93
N GLU A 36 2.13 -34.48 -3.16
CA GLU A 36 2.83 -35.00 -1.99
C GLU A 36 1.85 -35.46 -0.89
N LYS A 37 0.79 -34.68 -0.68
CA LYS A 37 -0.27 -35.03 0.25
C LYS A 37 -1.02 -36.31 -0.17
N TYR A 38 -1.21 -36.52 -1.46
CA TYR A 38 -1.81 -37.74 -2.03
C TYR A 38 -0.87 -38.94 -1.85
N ARG A 39 0.42 -38.78 -2.16
CA ARG A 39 1.46 -39.83 -1.97
C ARG A 39 1.55 -40.30 -0.49
N ASN A 40 1.36 -39.38 0.43
CA ASN A 40 1.46 -39.67 1.88
C ASN A 40 0.13 -40.19 2.49
N ASN A 41 -0.85 -40.65 1.66
CA ASN A 41 -2.16 -41.18 2.09
C ASN A 41 -2.92 -40.30 3.09
N ALA A 42 -2.73 -38.99 3.02
CA ALA A 42 -3.36 -38.03 3.92
C ALA A 42 -4.77 -37.61 3.47
N THR A 43 -5.27 -38.16 2.37
CA THR A 43 -6.61 -37.89 1.83
C THR A 43 -7.50 -39.09 1.95
N GLY A 44 -8.32 -39.12 3.00
CA GLY A 44 -9.47 -40.04 3.06
C GLY A 44 -10.54 -39.59 2.07
N LYS A 45 -10.98 -40.51 1.20
CA LYS A 45 -12.08 -40.49 0.24
C LYS A 45 -11.87 -39.64 -1.03
N ALA A 46 -11.78 -40.37 -2.15
CA ALA A 46 -11.99 -39.83 -3.48
C ALA A 46 -13.42 -39.34 -3.62
N SER A 47 -13.60 -38.03 -3.71
CA SER A 47 -14.79 -37.46 -4.30
C SER A 47 -14.53 -37.31 -5.79
N THR A 48 -15.39 -37.90 -6.62
CA THR A 48 -15.47 -37.71 -8.07
C THR A 48 -15.41 -36.21 -8.38
N VAL A 49 -14.36 -35.83 -9.09
CA VAL A 49 -14.23 -34.46 -9.61
C VAL A 49 -15.21 -34.36 -10.78
N GLU A 50 -16.41 -33.90 -10.53
CA GLU A 50 -17.17 -33.26 -11.58
C GLU A 50 -16.43 -31.99 -11.99
N ASN A 51 -16.09 -31.90 -13.26
CA ASN A 51 -15.52 -30.71 -13.87
C ASN A 51 -16.53 -29.57 -13.78
N PHE A 52 -16.63 -28.92 -12.64
CA PHE A 52 -17.23 -27.60 -12.54
C PHE A 52 -16.28 -26.63 -13.23
N VAL A 53 -16.57 -26.33 -14.49
CA VAL A 53 -16.10 -25.11 -15.13
C VAL A 53 -16.77 -23.98 -14.36
N VAL A 54 -16.10 -23.47 -13.33
CA VAL A 54 -16.45 -22.20 -12.71
C VAL A 54 -16.29 -21.16 -13.82
N PRO A 55 -17.37 -20.50 -14.28
CA PRO A 55 -17.18 -19.38 -15.18
C PRO A 55 -16.25 -18.41 -14.45
N SER A 56 -15.12 -18.09 -15.04
CA SER A 56 -14.25 -17.02 -14.55
C SER A 56 -14.98 -15.69 -14.80
N CYS A 57 -15.99 -15.41 -14.04
CA CYS A 57 -16.50 -14.06 -13.91
C CYS A 57 -15.37 -13.27 -13.25
N LYS A 58 -14.49 -12.70 -14.08
CA LYS A 58 -13.66 -11.58 -13.61
C LYS A 58 -14.66 -10.56 -13.06
N PRO A 59 -14.61 -10.21 -11.78
CA PRO A 59 -15.55 -9.25 -11.23
C PRO A 59 -15.42 -7.98 -12.07
N HIS A 60 -16.52 -7.59 -12.71
CA HIS A 60 -16.57 -6.37 -13.51
C HIS A 60 -16.77 -5.24 -12.50
N PHE A 61 -15.67 -4.75 -11.93
CA PHE A 61 -15.71 -3.58 -11.06
C PHE A 61 -16.16 -2.37 -11.89
N SER A 62 -17.14 -1.64 -11.39
CA SER A 62 -17.46 -0.33 -11.94
C SER A 62 -16.21 0.56 -11.84
N LYS A 63 -15.97 1.42 -12.84
CA LYS A 63 -14.80 2.33 -12.86
C LYS A 63 -14.59 3.09 -11.55
N LYS A 64 -15.65 3.27 -10.73
CA LYS A 64 -15.60 3.93 -9.41
C LYS A 64 -16.58 3.24 -8.44
N PRO A 65 -16.14 2.29 -7.61
CA PRO A 65 -17.02 1.61 -6.65
C PRO A 65 -17.30 2.50 -5.41
N THR A 66 -17.89 3.67 -5.63
CA THR A 66 -18.14 4.66 -4.57
C THR A 66 -19.46 4.46 -3.83
N SER A 67 -20.32 3.51 -4.28
CA SER A 67 -21.58 3.23 -3.59
C SER A 67 -21.32 2.82 -2.13
N GLY A 68 -21.99 3.50 -1.19
CA GLY A 68 -21.81 3.27 0.24
C GLY A 68 -20.55 3.94 0.85
N LEU A 69 -19.82 4.74 0.08
CA LEU A 69 -18.77 5.62 0.56
C LEU A 69 -19.23 7.08 0.51
N VAL A 70 -18.65 7.89 1.39
CA VAL A 70 -18.81 9.36 1.35
C VAL A 70 -17.46 9.96 1.00
N ASN A 71 -17.42 10.86 0.00
CA ASN A 71 -16.19 11.59 -0.30
C ASN A 71 -15.85 12.50 0.88
N ILE A 72 -14.59 12.51 1.33
CA ILE A 72 -14.21 13.28 2.53
C ILE A 72 -14.35 14.79 2.30
N LYS A 73 -14.19 15.27 1.06
CA LYS A 73 -14.44 16.66 0.71
C LYS A 73 -15.85 17.12 1.09
N ASP A 74 -16.85 16.23 0.94
CA ASP A 74 -18.27 16.55 1.15
C ASP A 74 -18.70 16.43 2.63
N LEU A 75 -17.83 15.92 3.51
CA LEU A 75 -18.10 15.82 4.92
C LEU A 75 -18.02 17.19 5.61
N ASN A 76 -18.73 17.32 6.73
CA ASN A 76 -18.58 18.49 7.61
C ASN A 76 -17.15 18.52 8.17
N ASN A 77 -16.59 19.73 8.40
CA ASN A 77 -15.23 19.92 8.91
C ASN A 77 -15.02 19.31 10.31
N GLU A 78 -16.07 19.21 11.13
CA GLU A 78 -16.04 18.53 12.44
C GLU A 78 -16.10 17.02 12.35
N HIS A 79 -16.36 16.46 11.17
CA HIS A 79 -16.39 15.02 11.00
C HIS A 79 -14.99 14.42 11.21
N LEU A 80 -14.89 13.38 12.04
CA LEU A 80 -13.62 12.77 12.48
C LEU A 80 -12.64 12.47 11.33
N ALA A 81 -13.15 11.95 10.19
CA ALA A 81 -12.29 11.62 9.06
C ALA A 81 -11.75 12.88 8.34
N LYS A 82 -12.57 13.93 8.18
CA LYS A 82 -12.15 15.18 7.55
C LYS A 82 -11.19 15.93 8.47
N LYS A 83 -11.55 16.07 9.73
CA LYS A 83 -10.67 16.66 10.75
C LYS A 83 -9.31 15.96 10.81
N TYR A 84 -9.28 14.63 10.76
CA TYR A 84 -8.03 13.85 10.73
C TYR A 84 -7.09 14.27 9.58
N LEU A 85 -7.62 14.57 8.39
CA LEU A 85 -6.81 15.02 7.25
C LEU A 85 -6.44 16.51 7.36
N LEU A 86 -7.36 17.36 7.84
CA LEU A 86 -7.09 18.78 8.07
C LEU A 86 -6.05 19.01 9.17
N ASP A 87 -6.10 18.25 10.26
CA ASP A 87 -5.11 18.29 11.34
C ASP A 87 -3.70 17.87 10.86
N ARG A 88 -3.62 17.15 9.73
CA ARG A 88 -2.39 16.82 9.01
C ARG A 88 -1.95 17.89 8.02
N LEU A 89 -2.68 18.99 7.91
CA LEU A 89 -2.49 20.05 6.93
C LEU A 89 -2.63 19.59 5.46
N ILE A 90 -3.33 18.48 5.21
CA ILE A 90 -3.63 18.06 3.84
C ILE A 90 -4.55 19.12 3.22
N HIS A 91 -4.13 19.65 2.06
CA HIS A 91 -4.82 20.73 1.37
C HIS A 91 -6.25 20.31 0.95
N GLU A 92 -7.22 21.23 1.04
CA GLU A 92 -8.63 20.93 0.75
C GLU A 92 -8.87 20.33 -0.62
N GLU A 93 -8.10 20.76 -1.63
CA GLU A 93 -8.15 20.20 -2.99
C GLU A 93 -7.84 18.70 -3.04
N LYS A 94 -7.00 18.20 -2.11
CA LYS A 94 -6.62 16.80 -2.02
C LYS A 94 -7.60 15.94 -1.21
N LEU A 95 -8.53 16.54 -0.46
CA LEU A 95 -9.53 15.79 0.30
C LEU A 95 -10.42 14.95 -0.60
N GLY A 96 -10.65 15.40 -1.84
CA GLY A 96 -11.42 14.67 -2.86
C GLY A 96 -10.80 13.31 -3.28
N CYS A 97 -9.53 13.08 -2.98
CA CYS A 97 -8.84 11.81 -3.25
C CYS A 97 -9.19 10.71 -2.25
N PHE A 98 -9.87 11.06 -1.16
CA PHE A 98 -10.14 10.16 -0.05
C PHE A 98 -11.63 10.00 0.19
N TYR A 99 -12.01 8.81 0.71
CA TYR A 99 -13.38 8.51 1.04
C TYR A 99 -13.49 8.01 2.48
N TYR A 100 -14.69 8.03 3.00
CA TYR A 100 -15.01 7.50 4.33
C TYR A 100 -15.95 6.32 4.21
N ALA A 101 -15.64 5.24 4.91
CA ALA A 101 -16.50 4.09 5.11
C ALA A 101 -16.84 3.94 6.60
N ASP A 102 -18.11 4.06 6.98
CA ASP A 102 -18.55 3.85 8.35
C ASP A 102 -18.37 2.39 8.77
N LYS A 103 -18.68 1.45 7.87
CA LYS A 103 -18.53 0.01 8.05
C LYS A 103 -17.58 -0.55 6.98
N PHE A 104 -16.27 -0.47 7.30
CA PHE A 104 -15.21 -0.80 6.35
C PHE A 104 -15.29 -2.23 5.82
N LYS A 105 -15.39 -3.23 6.71
CA LYS A 105 -15.40 -4.64 6.30
C LYS A 105 -16.64 -4.98 5.46
N ARG A 106 -17.81 -4.47 5.88
CA ARG A 106 -19.08 -4.66 5.17
C ARG A 106 -18.99 -4.06 3.77
N TRP A 107 -18.49 -2.83 3.66
CA TRP A 107 -18.34 -2.19 2.37
C TRP A 107 -17.36 -2.96 1.47
N VAL A 108 -16.19 -3.36 1.98
CA VAL A 108 -15.20 -4.15 1.21
C VAL A 108 -15.84 -5.44 0.69
N ASN A 109 -16.61 -6.16 1.52
CA ASN A 109 -17.26 -7.39 1.10
C ASN A 109 -18.33 -7.19 0.02
N THR A 110 -18.85 -5.98 -0.17
CA THR A 110 -19.73 -5.68 -1.32
C THR A 110 -18.96 -5.60 -2.62
N GLN A 111 -17.65 -5.30 -2.56
CA GLN A 111 -16.78 -5.22 -3.72
C GLN A 111 -16.07 -6.57 -3.99
N LYS A 112 -15.52 -7.15 -2.93
CA LYS A 112 -14.80 -8.42 -2.97
C LYS A 112 -14.93 -9.10 -1.62
N GLN A 113 -15.48 -10.33 -1.59
CA GLN A 113 -15.55 -11.12 -0.36
C GLN A 113 -14.13 -11.31 0.21
N THR A 114 -13.82 -10.63 1.31
CA THR A 114 -12.49 -10.55 1.90
C THR A 114 -12.51 -10.92 3.38
N PHE A 115 -13.55 -10.50 4.10
CA PHE A 115 -13.68 -10.70 5.54
C PHE A 115 -14.76 -11.74 5.84
N ASP A 116 -14.37 -12.82 6.52
CA ASP A 116 -15.30 -13.86 6.97
C ASP A 116 -16.17 -13.39 8.15
N SER A 117 -15.65 -12.48 8.97
CA SER A 117 -16.35 -11.91 10.12
C SER A 117 -16.45 -10.39 10.04
N LEU A 118 -17.68 -9.91 10.24
CA LEU A 118 -17.98 -8.48 10.34
C LEU A 118 -17.95 -7.96 11.79
N GLN A 119 -17.51 -8.78 12.75
CA GLN A 119 -17.32 -8.32 14.12
C GLN A 119 -16.28 -7.21 14.18
N ASN A 120 -16.51 -6.22 15.07
CA ASN A 120 -15.63 -5.06 15.23
C ASN A 120 -15.36 -4.30 13.92
N ASP A 121 -16.38 -4.21 13.05
CA ASP A 121 -16.31 -3.42 11.83
C ASP A 121 -16.31 -1.93 12.17
N ARG A 122 -15.13 -1.31 12.07
CA ARG A 122 -14.89 0.08 12.46
C ARG A 122 -14.77 0.98 11.24
N PRO A 123 -15.06 2.29 11.39
CA PRO A 123 -14.88 3.24 10.30
C PRO A 123 -13.41 3.39 9.91
N ARG A 124 -13.19 3.66 8.61
CA ARG A 124 -11.86 3.93 8.05
C ARG A 124 -11.92 5.00 6.96
N ILE A 125 -10.82 5.71 6.81
CA ILE A 125 -10.55 6.47 5.60
C ILE A 125 -10.17 5.47 4.52
N ILE A 126 -10.81 5.57 3.36
CA ILE A 126 -10.51 4.79 2.17
C ILE A 126 -9.59 5.59 1.28
N ILE A 127 -8.47 5.02 0.96
CA ILE A 127 -7.45 5.52 0.05
C ILE A 127 -7.54 4.65 -1.20
N PRO A 128 -8.18 5.12 -2.28
CA PRO A 128 -8.38 4.30 -3.46
C PRO A 128 -7.08 4.16 -4.25
N LEU A 129 -6.80 2.96 -4.73
CA LEU A 129 -5.73 2.69 -5.68
C LEU A 129 -6.35 2.71 -7.07
N ILE A 130 -6.11 3.81 -7.78
CA ILE A 130 -6.70 4.10 -9.09
C ILE A 130 -5.59 4.09 -10.12
N GLY A 131 -5.78 3.33 -11.19
CA GLY A 131 -4.84 3.29 -12.31
C GLY A 131 -4.98 4.52 -13.22
N GLU A 132 -4.04 4.69 -14.14
CA GLU A 132 -4.08 5.71 -15.19
C GLU A 132 -5.35 5.60 -16.06
N ASP A 133 -5.93 4.40 -16.14
CA ASP A 133 -7.21 4.11 -16.81
C ASP A 133 -8.45 4.56 -16.02
N GLY A 134 -8.26 5.14 -14.82
CA GLY A 134 -9.33 5.58 -13.93
C GLY A 134 -10.08 4.44 -13.23
N ILE A 135 -9.59 3.19 -13.32
CA ILE A 135 -10.19 2.02 -12.68
C ILE A 135 -9.64 1.88 -11.25
N TRP A 136 -10.55 1.65 -10.29
CA TRP A 136 -10.16 1.29 -8.93
C TRP A 136 -9.77 -0.18 -8.89
N PHE A 137 -8.49 -0.47 -8.76
CA PHE A 137 -7.94 -1.82 -8.70
C PHE A 137 -7.63 -2.31 -7.29
N GLY A 138 -7.78 -1.44 -6.30
CA GLY A 138 -7.61 -1.76 -4.90
C GLY A 138 -7.95 -0.57 -4.01
N ILE A 139 -7.85 -0.79 -2.72
CA ILE A 139 -7.98 0.25 -1.69
C ILE A 139 -7.03 0.01 -0.53
N GLN A 140 -6.69 1.08 0.17
CA GLN A 140 -6.09 0.98 1.49
C GLN A 140 -6.99 1.68 2.51
N GLY A 141 -7.38 0.97 3.57
CA GLY A 141 -8.24 1.47 4.63
C GLY A 141 -7.44 1.95 5.84
N ARG A 142 -7.34 3.24 6.09
CA ARG A 142 -6.68 3.84 7.26
C ARG A 142 -7.62 3.87 8.45
N SER A 143 -7.20 3.28 9.58
CA SER A 143 -7.94 3.36 10.84
C SER A 143 -7.92 4.78 11.43
N LEU A 144 -9.07 5.25 11.91
CA LEU A 144 -9.20 6.49 12.67
C LEU A 144 -8.97 6.29 14.18
N ALA A 145 -8.97 5.04 14.66
CA ALA A 145 -8.73 4.74 16.07
C ALA A 145 -7.23 4.83 16.40
N PRO A 146 -6.81 5.67 17.37
CA PRO A 146 -5.41 5.84 17.75
C PRO A 146 -4.75 4.55 18.23
N THR A 147 -5.52 3.70 18.92
CA THR A 147 -5.08 2.44 19.53
C THR A 147 -5.14 1.24 18.56
N SER A 148 -5.46 1.47 17.28
CA SER A 148 -5.57 0.38 16.33
C SER A 148 -4.21 -0.25 16.04
N THR A 149 -4.06 -1.53 16.30
CA THR A 149 -2.87 -2.33 15.93
C THR A 149 -2.72 -2.47 14.42
N LEU A 150 -3.85 -2.51 13.69
CA LEU A 150 -3.90 -2.52 12.23
C LEU A 150 -4.24 -1.13 11.71
N ARG A 151 -3.22 -0.28 11.61
CA ARG A 151 -3.38 1.10 11.11
C ARG A 151 -3.86 1.12 9.67
N TYR A 152 -3.30 0.27 8.82
CA TYR A 152 -3.64 0.16 7.41
C TYR A 152 -4.08 -1.26 7.07
N ILE A 153 -5.09 -1.40 6.21
CA ILE A 153 -5.51 -2.65 5.59
C ILE A 153 -5.60 -2.41 4.10
N THR A 154 -4.79 -3.13 3.31
CA THR A 154 -4.82 -3.04 1.84
C THR A 154 -5.61 -4.20 1.28
N VAL A 155 -6.56 -3.93 0.39
CA VAL A 155 -7.38 -4.92 -0.32
C VAL A 155 -7.23 -4.67 -1.82
N MET A 156 -6.72 -5.66 -2.53
CA MET A 156 -6.58 -5.61 -3.98
C MET A 156 -7.79 -6.26 -4.65
N PHE A 157 -8.38 -5.56 -5.59
CA PHE A 157 -9.46 -6.06 -6.44
C PHE A 157 -8.89 -6.73 -7.68
N GLU A 158 -7.79 -6.18 -8.22
CA GLU A 158 -7.00 -6.71 -9.32
C GLU A 158 -5.54 -6.85 -8.92
N ASP A 159 -4.80 -7.69 -9.64
CA ASP A 159 -3.36 -7.84 -9.46
C ASP A 159 -2.62 -6.75 -10.22
N ARG A 160 -2.38 -5.64 -9.56
CA ARG A 160 -1.62 -4.47 -10.05
C ARG A 160 -0.67 -3.97 -8.97
N LEU A 161 0.29 -3.13 -9.35
CA LEU A 161 1.18 -2.47 -8.39
C LEU A 161 0.40 -1.62 -7.38
N LYS A 162 0.69 -1.79 -6.11
CA LYS A 162 0.01 -1.09 -5.00
C LYS A 162 0.47 0.37 -4.89
N LEU A 163 0.09 1.17 -5.85
CA LEU A 163 0.42 2.59 -5.92
C LEU A 163 -0.85 3.46 -5.78
N PHE A 164 -0.76 4.46 -4.94
CA PHE A 164 -1.73 5.53 -4.82
C PHE A 164 -1.33 6.71 -5.71
N GLY A 165 -2.30 7.37 -6.35
CA GLY A 165 -2.07 8.63 -7.09
C GLY A 165 -1.69 8.46 -8.55
N GLN A 166 -1.72 7.25 -9.14
CA GLN A 166 -1.37 7.03 -10.55
C GLN A 166 -2.29 7.79 -11.51
N ASP A 167 -3.54 8.00 -11.12
CA ASP A 167 -4.54 8.75 -11.90
C ASP A 167 -4.34 10.28 -11.89
N GLN A 168 -3.37 10.79 -11.12
CA GLN A 168 -3.17 12.22 -10.89
C GLN A 168 -1.81 12.72 -11.38
N ILE A 169 -0.95 11.85 -11.87
CA ILE A 169 0.40 12.21 -12.30
C ILE A 169 0.49 12.47 -13.81
N ASN A 170 1.51 13.24 -14.19
CA ASN A 170 1.99 13.33 -15.56
C ASN A 170 3.23 12.43 -15.71
N PRO A 171 3.16 11.27 -16.39
CA PRO A 171 4.27 10.34 -16.52
C PRO A 171 5.45 10.88 -17.36
N GLU A 172 5.24 11.94 -18.13
CA GLU A 172 6.29 12.61 -18.91
C GLU A 172 7.19 13.53 -18.07
N GLN A 173 6.78 13.81 -16.84
CA GLN A 173 7.54 14.57 -15.86
C GLN A 173 8.16 13.64 -14.82
N THR A 174 9.11 14.16 -14.04
CA THR A 174 9.68 13.41 -12.92
C THR A 174 8.59 13.05 -11.90
N VAL A 175 8.44 11.75 -11.64
CA VAL A 175 7.49 11.21 -10.67
C VAL A 175 8.21 10.98 -9.34
N TYR A 176 7.68 11.55 -8.26
CA TYR A 176 8.19 11.31 -6.91
C TYR A 176 7.48 10.11 -6.29
N VAL A 177 8.24 9.17 -5.75
CA VAL A 177 7.72 7.93 -5.16
C VAL A 177 7.91 7.96 -3.66
N THR A 178 6.83 8.19 -2.92
CA THR A 178 6.84 8.27 -1.45
C THR A 178 6.39 6.95 -0.81
N GLU A 179 6.61 6.78 0.50
CA GLU A 179 6.13 5.60 1.23
C GLU A 179 4.65 5.70 1.58
N GLY A 180 4.19 6.87 2.01
CA GLY A 180 2.85 7.08 2.53
C GLY A 180 1.92 7.82 1.56
N PRO A 181 0.64 7.39 1.43
CA PRO A 181 -0.33 8.10 0.60
C PRO A 181 -0.59 9.54 1.04
N PHE A 182 -0.53 9.82 2.35
CA PHE A 182 -0.70 11.19 2.84
C PHE A 182 0.51 12.05 2.51
N ASP A 183 1.71 11.49 2.58
CA ASP A 183 2.96 12.19 2.26
C ASP A 183 3.00 12.63 0.80
N SER A 184 2.52 11.78 -0.12
CA SER A 184 2.46 12.11 -1.54
C SER A 184 1.56 13.31 -1.85
N THR A 185 0.59 13.64 -0.98
CA THR A 185 -0.30 14.80 -1.20
C THR A 185 0.39 16.15 -1.10
N PHE A 186 1.58 16.20 -0.48
CA PHE A 186 2.38 17.42 -0.29
C PHE A 186 3.41 17.63 -1.40
N ILE A 187 3.58 16.66 -2.29
CA ILE A 187 4.56 16.70 -3.37
C ILE A 187 3.83 16.73 -4.71
N SER A 188 4.22 17.65 -5.58
CA SER A 188 3.68 17.70 -6.93
C SER A 188 4.15 16.48 -7.73
N ASN A 189 3.26 15.92 -8.55
CA ASN A 189 3.53 14.76 -9.41
C ASN A 189 4.07 13.55 -8.65
N ALA A 190 3.43 13.19 -7.53
CA ALA A 190 3.85 12.12 -6.66
C ALA A 190 2.87 10.94 -6.63
N VAL A 191 3.43 9.75 -6.50
CA VAL A 191 2.72 8.51 -6.15
C VAL A 191 3.20 8.00 -4.80
N ALA A 192 2.39 7.16 -4.15
CA ALA A 192 2.82 6.51 -2.91
C ALA A 192 2.74 5.00 -2.99
N MET A 193 3.73 4.33 -2.39
CA MET A 193 3.73 2.89 -2.20
C MET A 193 2.74 2.51 -1.09
N CYS A 194 1.76 1.67 -1.41
CA CYS A 194 0.80 1.16 -0.43
C CYS A 194 1.14 -0.26 0.04
N GLY A 195 2.38 -0.65 -0.06
CA GLY A 195 2.93 -1.94 0.34
C GLY A 195 4.45 -1.96 0.27
N SER A 196 5.07 -2.94 0.94
CA SER A 196 6.53 -3.10 0.95
C SER A 196 7.09 -3.83 -0.27
N ASP A 197 6.23 -4.28 -1.14
CA ASP A 197 6.48 -5.16 -2.29
C ASP A 197 6.62 -4.44 -3.63
N VAL A 198 6.61 -3.11 -3.64
CA VAL A 198 6.89 -2.33 -4.84
C VAL A 198 8.39 -2.36 -5.10
N ASP A 199 8.79 -3.03 -6.19
CA ASP A 199 10.17 -3.11 -6.63
C ASP A 199 10.49 -1.94 -7.58
N ASN A 200 11.71 -1.43 -7.47
CA ASN A 200 12.22 -0.35 -8.32
C ASN A 200 12.15 -0.71 -9.82
N SER A 201 12.35 -1.99 -10.16
CA SER A 201 12.32 -2.48 -11.56
C SER A 201 10.92 -2.53 -12.18
N THR A 202 9.87 -2.51 -11.36
CA THR A 202 8.48 -2.70 -11.81
C THR A 202 7.73 -1.40 -12.06
N LEU A 203 8.28 -0.25 -11.64
CA LEU A 203 7.65 1.06 -11.85
C LEU A 203 7.76 1.51 -13.31
N PRO A 204 6.64 1.89 -13.95
CA PRO A 204 6.63 2.22 -15.38
C PRO A 204 7.18 3.61 -15.70
N TYR A 205 7.61 4.39 -14.70
CA TYR A 205 8.02 5.78 -14.88
C TYR A 205 9.50 5.88 -15.30
N ARG A 206 9.77 6.53 -16.42
CA ARG A 206 11.14 6.71 -16.96
C ARG A 206 11.98 7.66 -16.10
N SER A 207 11.38 8.76 -15.63
CA SER A 207 12.00 9.71 -14.71
C SER A 207 11.32 9.62 -13.36
N ARG A 208 12.04 9.18 -12.34
CA ARG A 208 11.51 9.03 -11.00
C ARG A 208 12.54 9.38 -9.93
N VAL A 209 12.06 9.83 -8.79
CA VAL A 209 12.87 10.11 -7.59
C VAL A 209 12.23 9.40 -6.41
N TRP A 210 13.01 8.61 -5.69
CA TRP A 210 12.54 7.89 -4.50
C TRP A 210 12.67 8.75 -3.26
N VAL A 211 11.59 8.82 -2.47
CA VAL A 211 11.49 9.63 -1.26
C VAL A 211 11.02 8.71 -0.12
N PHE A 212 11.98 8.11 0.57
CA PHE A 212 11.71 7.25 1.73
C PHE A 212 11.58 8.08 3.02
N ASP A 213 10.99 7.50 4.06
CA ASP A 213 10.93 8.12 5.39
C ASP A 213 12.34 8.42 5.94
N ASN A 214 12.46 9.48 6.74
CA ASN A 214 13.71 9.87 7.37
C ASN A 214 13.99 9.05 8.63
N GLU A 215 14.19 7.76 8.46
CA GLU A 215 14.44 6.80 9.54
C GLU A 215 15.84 6.14 9.42
N PRO A 216 16.94 6.86 9.72
CA PRO A 216 18.31 6.35 9.53
C PRO A 216 18.67 5.15 10.42
N ARG A 217 17.86 4.82 11.42
CA ARG A 217 18.00 3.65 12.29
C ARG A 217 17.11 2.47 11.87
N ASN A 218 16.26 2.65 10.87
CA ASN A 218 15.40 1.60 10.36
C ASN A 218 16.12 0.83 9.25
N ARG A 219 16.56 -0.40 9.56
CA ARG A 219 17.28 -1.25 8.61
C ARG A 219 16.54 -1.45 7.30
N GLN A 220 15.22 -1.61 7.35
CA GLN A 220 14.41 -1.81 6.14
C GLN A 220 14.45 -0.60 5.21
N ILE A 221 14.42 0.62 5.76
CA ILE A 221 14.53 1.86 4.97
C ILE A 221 15.93 1.98 4.38
N VAL A 222 16.96 1.75 5.18
CA VAL A 222 18.36 1.77 4.71
C VAL A 222 18.57 0.78 3.57
N ASP A 223 18.10 -0.47 3.73
CA ASP A 223 18.23 -1.51 2.71
C ASP A 223 17.46 -1.15 1.41
N ARG A 224 16.33 -0.43 1.50
CA ARG A 224 15.60 0.08 0.34
C ARG A 224 16.38 1.17 -0.38
N ILE A 225 16.92 2.14 0.35
CA ILE A 225 17.75 3.20 -0.22
C ILE A 225 18.97 2.58 -0.90
N GLU A 226 19.65 1.62 -0.28
CA GLU A 226 20.82 0.92 -0.87
C GLU A 226 20.43 0.20 -2.18
N ARG A 227 19.30 -0.47 -2.23
CA ARG A 227 18.77 -1.11 -3.46
C ARG A 227 18.51 -0.08 -4.55
N THR A 228 17.85 1.04 -4.20
CA THR A 228 17.56 2.13 -5.13
C THR A 228 18.86 2.73 -5.73
N ILE A 229 19.87 2.94 -4.91
CA ILE A 229 21.17 3.41 -5.37
C ILE A 229 21.83 2.38 -6.31
N ASN A 230 21.70 1.09 -6.00
CA ASN A 230 22.30 0.02 -6.80
C ASN A 230 21.62 -0.15 -8.18
N THR A 231 20.35 0.22 -8.32
CA THR A 231 19.64 0.32 -9.61
C THR A 231 19.92 1.65 -10.34
N ASN A 232 20.76 2.49 -9.75
CA ASN A 232 21.12 3.82 -10.25
C ASN A 232 19.90 4.77 -10.39
N ASP A 233 18.86 4.58 -9.59
CA ASP A 233 17.75 5.51 -9.48
C ASP A 233 18.09 6.67 -8.55
N PRO A 234 17.63 7.90 -8.85
CA PRO A 234 17.74 9.03 -7.92
C PRO A 234 16.97 8.78 -6.63
N VAL A 235 17.54 9.17 -5.50
CA VAL A 235 16.94 9.01 -4.17
C VAL A 235 17.23 10.22 -3.29
N VAL A 236 16.26 10.58 -2.46
CA VAL A 236 16.45 11.62 -1.45
C VAL A 236 17.18 11.04 -0.25
N ILE A 237 18.27 11.71 0.14
CA ILE A 237 18.96 11.46 1.42
C ILE A 237 18.80 12.70 2.28
N TRP A 238 18.00 12.57 3.33
CA TRP A 238 17.61 13.69 4.18
C TRP A 238 18.83 14.33 4.89
N PRO A 239 18.91 15.66 4.93
CA PRO A 239 20.02 16.34 5.58
C PRO A 239 19.94 16.21 7.11
N LYS A 240 21.10 16.27 7.79
CA LYS A 240 21.23 16.02 9.24
C LYS A 240 20.43 17.00 10.13
N ASN A 241 20.11 18.18 9.65
CA ASN A 241 19.31 19.18 10.35
C ASN A 241 17.80 18.90 10.31
N VAL A 242 17.32 18.09 9.38
CA VAL A 242 15.92 17.62 9.35
C VAL A 242 15.77 16.44 10.31
N LYS A 243 14.92 16.64 11.34
CA LYS A 243 14.66 15.63 12.39
C LYS A 243 13.33 14.93 12.27
N GLN A 244 12.43 15.48 11.47
CA GLN A 244 11.11 14.96 11.18
C GLN A 244 11.22 13.60 10.50
N LYS A 245 10.32 12.69 10.87
CA LYS A 245 10.33 11.31 10.40
C LYS A 245 9.89 11.19 8.95
N ASP A 246 8.83 11.89 8.58
CA ASP A 246 8.18 11.81 7.28
C ASP A 246 7.82 13.20 6.75
N ILE A 247 7.32 13.26 5.53
CA ILE A 247 6.97 14.50 4.85
C ILE A 247 5.86 15.24 5.62
N ASN A 248 4.86 14.51 6.13
CA ASN A 248 3.78 15.13 6.88
C ASN A 248 4.28 15.79 8.17
N ASP A 249 5.20 15.16 8.90
CA ASP A 249 5.82 15.74 10.09
C ASP A 249 6.65 16.99 9.72
N MET A 250 7.30 17.01 8.54
CA MET A 250 8.00 18.21 8.04
C MET A 250 7.03 19.38 7.82
N VAL A 251 5.91 19.14 7.13
CA VAL A 251 4.89 20.15 6.90
C VAL A 251 4.31 20.67 8.22
N LEU A 252 3.98 19.77 9.15
CA LEU A 252 3.48 20.15 10.48
C LEU A 252 4.46 21.00 11.29
N SER A 253 5.75 20.86 11.03
CA SER A 253 6.82 21.67 11.65
C SER A 253 7.15 22.97 10.88
N GLY A 254 6.42 23.26 9.80
CA GLY A 254 6.60 24.45 8.98
C GLY A 254 7.76 24.38 7.97
N LEU A 255 8.31 23.20 7.71
CA LEU A 255 9.31 23.00 6.67
C LEU A 255 8.66 22.89 5.29
N ASP A 256 9.40 23.26 4.24
CA ASP A 256 9.03 23.00 2.84
C ASP A 256 9.70 21.69 2.36
N PRO A 257 8.96 20.57 2.32
CA PRO A 257 9.54 19.32 1.88
C PRO A 257 9.93 19.33 0.41
N SER A 258 9.25 20.09 -0.44
CA SER A 258 9.57 20.16 -1.87
C SER A 258 10.94 20.78 -2.13
N ALA A 259 11.29 21.86 -1.41
CA ALA A 259 12.61 22.47 -1.47
C ALA A 259 13.69 21.50 -0.94
N ILE A 260 13.42 20.86 0.20
CA ILE A 260 14.36 19.90 0.81
C ILE A 260 14.63 18.73 -0.12
N ILE A 261 13.58 18.15 -0.73
CA ILE A 261 13.69 17.02 -1.68
C ILE A 261 14.54 17.43 -2.88
N ARG A 262 14.25 18.58 -3.50
CA ARG A 262 15.01 19.07 -4.65
C ARG A 262 16.49 19.22 -4.36
N ASP A 263 16.83 19.80 -3.20
CA ASP A 263 18.19 20.13 -2.81
C ASP A 263 18.97 18.92 -2.27
N ASN A 264 18.31 17.79 -1.99
CA ASN A 264 18.89 16.59 -1.39
C ASN A 264 18.57 15.30 -2.18
N THR A 265 18.33 15.43 -3.47
CA THR A 265 18.21 14.28 -4.39
C THR A 265 19.56 13.93 -4.96
N TYR A 266 20.01 12.70 -4.77
CA TYR A 266 21.31 12.20 -5.16
C TYR A 266 21.21 10.92 -5.98
N GLN A 267 22.26 10.60 -6.76
CA GLN A 267 22.32 9.39 -7.60
C GLN A 267 23.73 8.80 -7.59
N GLY A 268 23.85 7.52 -7.86
CA GLY A 268 25.13 6.83 -8.07
C GLY A 268 26.09 6.94 -6.88
N LEU A 269 27.36 7.31 -7.13
CA LEU A 269 28.39 7.37 -6.10
C LEU A 269 28.10 8.44 -5.04
N GLU A 270 27.57 9.58 -5.46
CA GLU A 270 27.23 10.65 -4.52
C GLU A 270 26.17 10.19 -3.51
N ALA A 271 25.12 9.51 -3.99
CA ALA A 271 24.10 8.93 -3.12
C ALA A 271 24.69 7.91 -2.13
N LYS A 272 25.66 7.09 -2.56
CA LYS A 272 26.37 6.14 -1.67
C LYS A 272 27.13 6.86 -0.55
N LEU A 273 27.82 7.92 -0.88
CA LEU A 273 28.57 8.71 0.11
C LEU A 273 27.61 9.37 1.12
N LYS A 274 26.54 10.01 0.61
CA LYS A 274 25.51 10.64 1.47
C LYS A 274 24.82 9.62 2.37
N LEU A 275 24.49 8.44 1.84
CA LEU A 275 23.88 7.38 2.63
C LEU A 275 24.79 6.89 3.76
N THR A 276 26.09 6.78 3.51
CA THR A 276 27.06 6.37 4.54
C THR A 276 27.08 7.35 5.71
N ASP A 277 26.95 8.65 5.43
CA ASP A 277 26.86 9.69 6.45
C ASP A 277 25.52 9.79 7.16
N TRP A 278 24.45 9.34 6.49
CA TRP A 278 23.07 9.44 7.01
C TRP A 278 22.67 8.24 7.85
N LYS A 279 23.00 7.01 7.41
CA LYS A 279 22.58 5.77 8.08
C LYS A 279 23.23 5.63 9.46
N LYS A 280 22.47 5.01 10.39
CA LYS A 280 22.87 4.78 11.79
C LYS A 280 22.64 3.32 12.23
N VAL A 281 22.69 2.40 11.28
CA VAL A 281 22.56 0.94 11.43
C VAL A 281 23.79 0.24 10.90
#